data_00224b1d9fb319787038a1bcbbf486d0
#
_entry.id   00224b1d9fb319787038a1bcbbf486d0
#
_cell.length_a   1.000
_cell.length_b   1.000
_cell.length_c   1.000
_cell.angle_alpha   90.00
_cell.angle_beta   90.00
_cell.angle_gamma   90.00
#
_symmetry.space_group_name_H-M   'P 1'
#
loop_
_entity.id
_entity.type
_entity.pdbx_description
1 polymer ?
#
loop_
_entity_poly.entity_id
_entity_poly.type
_entity_poly.pdbx_seq_one_letter_code
_entity_poly.pdbx_strand_id
1 'polypeptide(L)'
;MVSLARTIRHARKVGLKEWFYQLGTIGDAKAGTMVGKDQFGNRYFQEYDANEELPGRQRWVLYEQYDFNASQVPREWASWLNHIRMEPPTEDPVVKKSEQPWQVPYFENLTGTRGKFTTYSTVKPKVEAWEPKIKPRS
;
A
#
# COMPACT_ATOMS: atom_id res chain seq x y z
N MET A 1 -20.60 13.39 8.87
CA MET A 1 -21.84 12.66 8.49
C MET A 1 -21.95 12.72 6.97
N VAL A 2 -22.05 11.59 6.29
CA VAL A 2 -22.16 11.57 4.83
C VAL A 2 -23.54 12.07 4.44
N SER A 3 -23.61 13.19 3.72
CA SER A 3 -24.87 13.76 3.23
C SER A 3 -25.21 13.17 1.86
N LEU A 4 -26.48 12.81 1.62
CA LEU A 4 -26.95 12.36 0.30
C LEU A 4 -26.60 13.37 -0.80
N ALA A 5 -26.70 14.67 -0.49
CA ALA A 5 -26.36 15.72 -1.45
C ALA A 5 -24.87 15.69 -1.83
N ARG A 6 -23.97 15.41 -0.88
CA ARG A 6 -22.52 15.21 -1.13
C ARG A 6 -22.30 13.98 -2.01
N THR A 7 -22.92 12.86 -1.68
CA THR A 7 -22.79 11.61 -2.44
C THR A 7 -23.21 11.78 -3.91
N ILE A 8 -24.34 12.44 -4.16
CA ILE A 8 -24.82 12.72 -5.53
C ILE A 8 -23.86 13.66 -6.27
N ARG A 9 -23.33 14.67 -5.58
CA ARG A 9 -22.37 15.62 -6.15
C ARG A 9 -21.07 14.89 -6.54
N HIS A 10 -20.56 14.01 -5.69
CA HIS A 10 -19.37 13.22 -5.97
C HIS A 10 -19.59 12.22 -7.10
N ALA A 11 -20.74 11.52 -7.14
CA ALA A 11 -21.08 10.64 -8.23
C ALA A 11 -21.09 11.35 -9.60
N ARG A 12 -21.57 12.61 -9.63
CA ARG A 12 -21.53 13.44 -10.86
C ARG A 12 -20.13 13.89 -11.24
N LYS A 13 -19.25 14.20 -10.25
CA LYS A 13 -17.86 14.62 -10.51
C LYS A 13 -16.99 13.46 -10.99
N VAL A 14 -17.12 12.29 -10.39
CA VAL A 14 -16.24 11.14 -10.59
C VAL A 14 -16.74 10.19 -11.68
N GLY A 15 -18.05 10.14 -11.90
CA GLY A 15 -18.71 9.20 -12.80
C GLY A 15 -19.16 7.92 -12.11
N LEU A 16 -20.24 7.30 -12.63
CA LEU A 16 -20.91 6.18 -11.98
C LEU A 16 -20.00 4.95 -11.80
N LYS A 17 -19.17 4.62 -12.79
CA LYS A 17 -18.27 3.46 -12.74
C LYS A 17 -17.25 3.58 -11.59
N GLU A 18 -16.57 4.71 -11.51
CA GLU A 18 -15.58 4.97 -10.47
C GLU A 18 -16.24 5.12 -9.10
N TRP A 19 -17.42 5.71 -9.05
CA TRP A 19 -18.23 5.84 -7.86
C TRP A 19 -18.57 4.47 -7.23
N PHE A 20 -19.06 3.51 -8.05
CA PHE A 20 -19.32 2.14 -7.58
C PHE A 20 -18.04 1.42 -7.13
N TYR A 21 -16.93 1.62 -7.86
CA TYR A 21 -15.65 1.06 -7.48
C TYR A 21 -15.18 1.60 -6.11
N GLN A 22 -15.29 2.90 -5.88
CA GLN A 22 -14.95 3.52 -4.61
C GLN A 22 -15.85 3.04 -3.46
N LEU A 23 -17.14 2.87 -3.69
CA LEU A 23 -18.03 2.30 -2.68
C LEU A 23 -17.62 0.89 -2.26
N GLY A 24 -17.19 0.07 -3.20
CA GLY A 24 -16.72 -1.30 -2.92
C GLY A 24 -15.35 -1.37 -2.24
N THR A 25 -14.47 -0.39 -2.47
CA THR A 25 -13.07 -0.42 -1.98
C THR A 25 -12.85 0.45 -0.75
N ILE A 26 -13.33 1.69 -0.77
CA ILE A 26 -13.12 2.66 0.33
C ILE A 26 -14.34 2.76 1.24
N GLY A 27 -15.51 2.34 0.77
CA GLY A 27 -16.78 2.50 1.49
C GLY A 27 -17.36 3.92 1.47
N ASP A 28 -16.73 4.85 0.75
CA ASP A 28 -17.17 6.24 0.59
C ASP A 28 -16.79 6.75 -0.81
N ALA A 29 -17.68 7.51 -1.41
CA ALA A 29 -17.41 8.14 -2.71
C ALA A 29 -16.72 9.48 -2.49
N LYS A 30 -15.48 9.57 -2.90
CA LYS A 30 -14.63 10.75 -2.78
C LYS A 30 -14.35 11.37 -4.15
N ALA A 31 -14.43 12.68 -4.23
CA ALA A 31 -14.05 13.43 -5.40
C ALA A 31 -12.89 14.36 -5.04
N GLY A 32 -11.76 14.18 -5.70
CA GLY A 32 -10.57 14.99 -5.46
C GLY A 32 -9.66 15.01 -6.67
N THR A 33 -8.56 15.71 -6.54
CA THR A 33 -7.53 15.85 -7.57
C THR A 33 -6.57 14.68 -7.54
N MET A 34 -6.33 14.06 -8.69
CA MET A 34 -5.28 13.03 -8.82
C MET A 34 -3.91 13.68 -8.70
N VAL A 35 -3.10 13.20 -7.77
CA VAL A 35 -1.73 13.68 -7.51
C VAL A 35 -0.70 12.88 -8.28
N GLY A 36 -0.90 11.56 -8.37
CA GLY A 36 0.04 10.71 -9.09
C GLY A 36 -0.34 9.24 -9.09
N LYS A 37 0.54 8.45 -9.68
CA LYS A 37 0.42 7.01 -9.82
C LYS A 37 1.76 6.36 -9.42
N ASP A 38 1.72 5.23 -8.75
CA ASP A 38 2.92 4.48 -8.39
C ASP A 38 3.30 3.41 -9.45
N GLN A 39 4.38 2.69 -9.19
CA GLN A 39 4.90 1.62 -10.07
C GLN A 39 3.95 0.41 -10.18
N PHE A 40 3.04 0.21 -9.23
CA PHE A 40 2.06 -0.89 -9.23
C PHE A 40 0.73 -0.50 -9.88
N GLY A 41 0.57 0.77 -10.23
CA GLY A 41 -0.65 1.27 -10.83
C GLY A 41 -1.63 1.92 -9.86
N ASN A 42 -1.35 1.93 -8.55
CA ASN A 42 -2.19 2.57 -7.57
C ASN A 42 -2.25 4.09 -7.82
N ARG A 43 -3.43 4.65 -7.69
CA ARG A 43 -3.71 6.07 -7.96
C ARG A 43 -3.90 6.82 -6.65
N TYR A 44 -3.25 7.96 -6.51
CA TYR A 44 -3.26 8.79 -5.31
C TYR A 44 -4.00 10.08 -5.54
N PHE A 45 -4.88 10.43 -4.61
CA PHE A 45 -5.77 11.57 -4.70
C PHE A 45 -5.69 12.43 -3.44
N GLN A 46 -6.01 13.70 -3.59
CA GLN A 46 -6.16 14.62 -2.48
C GLN A 46 -7.35 15.56 -2.65
N GLU A 47 -7.94 15.99 -1.52
CA GLU A 47 -8.95 17.03 -1.44
C GLU A 47 -8.80 17.77 -0.11
N TYR A 48 -8.57 19.07 -0.18
CA TYR A 48 -8.34 19.91 1.00
C TYR A 48 -9.53 20.79 1.36
N ASP A 49 -10.64 20.75 0.60
CA ASP A 49 -11.83 21.48 0.98
C ASP A 49 -12.40 20.91 2.29
N ALA A 50 -12.38 21.71 3.35
CA ALA A 50 -12.91 21.35 4.67
C ALA A 50 -14.41 21.03 4.68
N ASN A 51 -15.16 21.48 3.65
CA ASN A 51 -16.57 21.14 3.48
C ASN A 51 -16.77 19.76 2.85
N GLU A 52 -15.80 19.28 2.12
CA GLU A 52 -15.85 17.99 1.42
C GLU A 52 -15.15 16.87 2.22
N GLU A 53 -13.98 17.12 2.83
CA GLU A 53 -13.23 16.10 3.56
C GLU A 53 -12.80 16.57 4.96
N LEU A 54 -12.85 15.63 5.91
CA LEU A 54 -12.39 15.85 7.28
C LEU A 54 -10.84 15.87 7.33
N PRO A 55 -10.25 16.63 8.28
CA PRO A 55 -8.82 16.56 8.54
C PRO A 55 -8.34 15.13 8.77
N GLY A 56 -7.23 14.76 8.14
CA GLY A 56 -6.68 13.40 8.18
C GLY A 56 -7.28 12.42 7.16
N ARG A 57 -8.38 12.77 6.49
CA ARG A 57 -8.99 11.98 5.41
C ARG A 57 -8.85 12.61 4.03
N GLN A 58 -8.07 13.66 3.95
CA GLN A 58 -7.89 14.49 2.74
C GLN A 58 -7.08 13.79 1.65
N ARG A 59 -6.34 12.75 1.99
CA ARG A 59 -5.53 11.95 1.05
C ARG A 59 -6.01 10.51 1.06
N TRP A 60 -6.09 9.90 -0.12
CA TRP A 60 -6.45 8.49 -0.24
C TRP A 60 -5.83 7.85 -1.47
N VAL A 61 -5.84 6.53 -1.48
CA VAL A 61 -5.33 5.70 -2.57
C VAL A 61 -6.47 4.85 -3.14
N LEU A 62 -6.46 4.68 -4.46
CA LEU A 62 -7.25 3.68 -5.15
C LEU A 62 -6.30 2.63 -5.71
N TYR A 63 -6.43 1.42 -5.20
CA TYR A 63 -5.60 0.29 -5.60
C TYR A 63 -5.96 -0.17 -7.02
N GLU A 64 -4.97 -0.61 -7.77
CA GLU A 64 -5.19 -1.21 -9.08
C GLU A 64 -5.74 -2.63 -8.96
N GLN A 65 -5.27 -3.39 -7.96
CA GLN A 65 -5.71 -4.76 -7.71
C GLN A 65 -6.98 -4.79 -6.87
N TYR A 66 -7.89 -5.73 -7.19
CA TYR A 66 -9.12 -5.91 -6.43
C TYR A 66 -8.85 -6.48 -5.03
N ASP A 67 -7.93 -7.45 -4.93
CA ASP A 67 -7.47 -8.01 -3.64
C ASP A 67 -6.31 -7.16 -3.10
N PHE A 68 -6.68 -6.01 -2.58
CA PHE A 68 -5.73 -5.00 -2.13
C PHE A 68 -5.32 -5.19 -0.67
N ASN A 69 -4.09 -4.77 -0.40
CA ASN A 69 -3.55 -4.74 0.93
C ASN A 69 -2.69 -3.46 1.13
N ALA A 70 -2.68 -2.95 2.34
CA ALA A 70 -1.99 -1.68 2.63
C ALA A 70 -0.47 -1.73 2.34
N SER A 71 0.14 -2.91 2.34
CA SER A 71 1.54 -3.07 2.02
C SER A 71 1.86 -2.94 0.52
N GLN A 72 0.85 -2.82 -0.34
CA GLN A 72 1.04 -2.51 -1.76
C GLN A 72 1.39 -1.04 -2.01
N VAL A 73 1.23 -0.19 -1.00
CA VAL A 73 1.62 1.23 -1.07
C VAL A 73 3.12 1.35 -0.85
N PRO A 74 3.90 1.84 -1.83
CA PRO A 74 5.33 2.09 -1.65
C PRO A 74 5.61 3.05 -0.49
N ARG A 75 6.77 2.90 0.15
CA ARG A 75 7.16 3.68 1.34
C ARG A 75 7.11 5.19 1.12
N GLU A 76 7.45 5.65 -0.08
CA GLU A 76 7.46 7.06 -0.46
C GLU A 76 6.03 7.61 -0.47
N TRP A 77 5.11 6.88 -1.10
CA TRP A 77 3.69 7.21 -1.13
C TRP A 77 3.02 7.04 0.23
N ALA A 78 3.44 6.05 1.03
CA ALA A 78 2.93 5.84 2.38
C ALA A 78 3.24 7.05 3.29
N SER A 79 4.42 7.64 3.18
CA SER A 79 4.79 8.83 3.95
C SER A 79 3.94 10.05 3.58
N TRP A 80 3.64 10.23 2.30
CA TRP A 80 2.73 11.27 1.83
C TRP A 80 1.28 11.00 2.25
N LEU A 81 0.79 9.78 2.08
CA LEU A 81 -0.59 9.37 2.40
C LEU A 81 -0.90 9.57 3.89
N ASN A 82 0.06 9.30 4.77
CA ASN A 82 -0.06 9.47 6.22
C ASN A 82 0.28 10.88 6.72
N HIS A 83 0.35 11.87 5.84
CA HIS A 83 0.65 13.27 6.17
C HIS A 83 1.99 13.51 6.87
N ILE A 84 2.96 12.57 6.77
CA ILE A 84 4.33 12.74 7.26
C ILE A 84 5.08 13.71 6.34
N ARG A 85 4.87 13.59 5.03
CA ARG A 85 5.39 14.49 4.01
C ARG A 85 4.27 15.33 3.40
N MET A 86 4.56 16.60 3.15
CA MET A 86 3.56 17.51 2.56
C MET A 86 3.47 17.33 1.05
N GLU A 87 4.61 17.21 0.40
CA GLU A 87 4.72 17.12 -1.04
C GLU A 87 4.69 15.67 -1.53
N PRO A 88 4.13 15.41 -2.73
CA PRO A 88 4.11 14.07 -3.31
C PRO A 88 5.54 13.60 -3.64
N PRO A 89 5.78 12.29 -3.67
CA PRO A 89 7.13 11.73 -3.92
C PRO A 89 7.75 12.15 -5.24
N THR A 90 6.93 12.47 -6.23
CA THR A 90 7.38 12.95 -7.55
C THR A 90 8.07 14.31 -7.49
N GLU A 91 7.71 15.14 -6.51
CA GLU A 91 8.20 16.51 -6.36
C GLU A 91 9.16 16.66 -5.17
N ASP A 92 9.00 15.81 -4.14
CA ASP A 92 9.76 15.90 -2.89
C ASP A 92 11.26 15.67 -3.10
N PRO A 93 12.12 16.69 -2.87
CA PRO A 93 13.57 16.57 -3.04
C PRO A 93 14.22 15.62 -2.01
N VAL A 94 13.58 15.42 -0.84
CA VAL A 94 14.08 14.53 0.21
C VAL A 94 13.93 13.07 -0.23
N VAL A 95 12.82 12.73 -0.85
CA VAL A 95 12.58 11.39 -1.39
C VAL A 95 13.66 11.06 -2.44
N LYS A 96 13.90 11.95 -3.39
CA LYS A 96 14.92 11.78 -4.43
C LYS A 96 16.33 11.60 -3.86
N LYS A 97 16.68 12.33 -2.79
CA LYS A 97 17.98 12.19 -2.11
C LYS A 97 18.09 10.95 -1.24
N SER A 98 16.98 10.36 -0.83
CA SER A 98 16.95 9.19 0.05
C SER A 98 17.20 7.87 -0.69
N GLU A 99 17.14 7.85 -2.00
CA GLU A 99 17.46 6.68 -2.82
C GLU A 99 18.93 6.30 -2.65
N GLN A 100 19.15 5.03 -2.31
CA GLN A 100 20.51 4.50 -2.10
C GLN A 100 20.87 3.52 -3.22
N PRO A 101 22.14 3.46 -3.66
CA PRO A 101 22.56 2.56 -4.75
C PRO A 101 22.32 1.07 -4.48
N TRP A 102 22.26 0.69 -3.21
CA TRP A 102 22.03 -0.70 -2.76
C TRP A 102 20.56 -1.01 -2.50
N GLN A 103 19.67 -0.05 -2.68
CA GLN A 103 18.25 -0.19 -2.38
C GLN A 103 17.55 -1.09 -3.39
N VAL A 104 16.89 -2.12 -2.88
CA VAL A 104 16.06 -3.03 -3.67
C VAL A 104 14.71 -2.36 -3.97
N PRO A 105 14.15 -2.55 -5.19
CA PRO A 105 12.80 -2.10 -5.50
C PRO A 105 11.78 -2.58 -4.47
N TYR A 106 10.80 -1.73 -4.18
CA TYR A 106 9.75 -2.04 -3.21
C TYR A 106 8.90 -3.21 -3.71
N PHE A 107 8.56 -4.13 -2.81
CA PHE A 107 7.61 -5.21 -3.02
C PHE A 107 6.65 -5.32 -1.82
N GLU A 108 5.48 -5.88 -2.05
CA GLU A 108 4.46 -6.05 -1.01
C GLU A 108 4.88 -7.06 0.06
N ASN A 109 4.27 -6.97 1.24
CA ASN A 109 4.53 -7.89 2.34
C ASN A 109 3.81 -9.22 2.12
N LEU A 110 4.59 -10.27 1.87
CA LEU A 110 4.09 -11.63 1.62
C LEU A 110 3.88 -12.48 2.89
N THR A 111 4.09 -11.92 4.09
CA THR A 111 4.09 -12.71 5.35
C THR A 111 2.79 -13.47 5.61
N GLY A 112 1.64 -12.92 5.22
CA GLY A 112 0.33 -13.57 5.36
C GLY A 112 -0.05 -14.49 4.21
N THR A 113 0.78 -14.64 3.19
CA THR A 113 0.49 -15.38 1.95
C THR A 113 1.27 -16.68 1.84
N ARG A 114 1.02 -17.45 0.77
CA ARG A 114 1.81 -18.64 0.44
C ARG A 114 3.27 -18.31 0.07
N GLY A 115 3.54 -17.08 -0.35
CA GLY A 115 4.87 -16.58 -0.68
C GLY A 115 5.71 -16.17 0.53
N LYS A 116 5.23 -16.37 1.77
CA LYS A 116 5.95 -16.00 2.99
C LYS A 116 7.32 -16.66 3.05
N PHE A 117 8.32 -15.90 3.51
CA PHE A 117 9.65 -16.45 3.77
C PHE A 117 9.60 -17.42 4.94
N THR A 118 10.21 -18.60 4.77
CA THR A 118 10.41 -19.59 5.82
C THR A 118 11.91 -19.83 6.00
N THR A 119 12.38 -19.79 7.23
CA THR A 119 13.83 -19.91 7.59
C THR A 119 14.36 -21.33 7.53
N TYR A 120 13.49 -22.31 7.31
CA TYR A 120 13.86 -23.73 7.24
C TYR A 120 13.06 -24.44 6.14
N SER A 121 13.60 -25.56 5.64
CA SER A 121 12.88 -26.41 4.71
C SER A 121 11.68 -27.07 5.40
N THR A 122 10.48 -26.93 4.82
CA THR A 122 9.28 -27.64 5.29
C THR A 122 9.23 -29.10 4.84
N VAL A 123 10.12 -29.50 3.95
CA VAL A 123 10.21 -30.87 3.37
C VAL A 123 11.26 -31.72 4.09
N LYS A 124 12.32 -31.09 4.60
CA LYS A 124 13.39 -31.80 5.36
C LYS A 124 13.03 -31.90 6.83
N PRO A 125 13.35 -33.02 7.52
CA PRO A 125 13.20 -33.13 8.95
C PRO A 125 14.02 -32.03 9.65
N LYS A 126 13.45 -31.37 10.65
CA LYS A 126 14.08 -30.28 11.38
C LYS A 126 15.10 -30.75 12.40
N VAL A 127 14.98 -32.01 12.83
CA VAL A 127 15.80 -32.64 13.85
C VAL A 127 16.33 -33.94 13.27
N GLU A 128 17.63 -34.12 13.30
CA GLU A 128 18.30 -35.37 12.99
C GLU A 128 18.65 -36.03 14.31
N ALA A 129 18.36 -37.34 14.43
CA ALA A 129 18.76 -38.11 15.60
C ALA A 129 20.30 -38.18 15.65
N TRP A 130 20.88 -37.88 16.81
CA TRP A 130 22.30 -38.08 17.00
C TRP A 130 22.61 -39.58 17.06
N GLU A 131 23.50 -40.04 16.20
CA GLU A 131 24.00 -41.41 16.20
C GLU A 131 25.46 -41.44 16.72
N PRO A 132 25.76 -42.26 17.73
CA PRO A 132 27.12 -42.38 18.25
C PRO A 132 28.04 -43.06 17.22
N LYS A 133 29.04 -42.33 16.75
CA LYS A 133 30.10 -42.90 15.88
C LYS A 133 31.28 -43.31 16.73
N ILE A 134 31.52 -44.61 16.82
CA ILE A 134 32.70 -45.17 17.52
C ILE A 134 33.92 -44.93 16.62
N LYS A 135 34.91 -44.18 17.14
CA LYS A 135 36.19 -44.04 16.45
C LYS A 135 37.07 -45.23 16.81
N PRO A 136 37.53 -46.04 15.84
CA PRO A 136 38.44 -47.16 16.14
C PRO A 136 39.71 -46.60 16.78
N ARG A 137 40.17 -47.26 17.84
CA ARG A 137 41.48 -46.97 18.42
C ARG A 137 42.55 -47.43 17.45
N SER A 138 43.43 -46.51 17.05
CA SER A 138 44.67 -46.80 16.33
C SER A 138 45.70 -47.34 17.30
#